data_af2c9d865b0549f7de07de0de256714a
#
_entry.id   af2c9d865b0549f7de07de0de256714a
#
_cell.length_a   1.000
_cell.length_b   1.000
_cell.length_c   1.000
_cell.angle_alpha   90.00
_cell.angle_beta   90.00
_cell.angle_gamma   90.00
#
_symmetry.space_group_name_H-M   'P 1'
#
loop_
_entity.id
_entity.type
_entity.pdbx_description
1 polymer ?
#
loop_
_entity_poly.entity_id
_entity_poly.type
_entity_poly.pdbx_seq_one_letter_code
_entity_poly.pdbx_strand_id
1 'polypeptide(L)'
;MRSVLKACDLEDRFPILAVENNCIVSKDADITVAFEVELPELYTVTAVEYEAIHGTWVKAMKVLPNYSVVYKQDWFVKETYRPKTGGEEQSFLARSYERHFNERPFLNHRCYLYLTKTTREHPLPRLPAAQGDNRQGDGGAFP
;
A
#
# COMPACT_ATOMS: atom_id res chain seq x y z
N MET A 1 -26.25 11.41 34.85
CA MET A 1 -25.03 10.60 35.07
C MET A 1 -23.96 11.07 34.10
N ARG A 2 -22.95 11.79 34.56
CA ARG A 2 -21.79 12.19 33.71
C ARG A 2 -20.86 10.98 33.61
N SER A 3 -20.70 10.40 32.43
CA SER A 3 -19.71 9.42 32.14
C SER A 3 -18.33 10.09 32.29
N VAL A 4 -17.60 9.73 33.33
CA VAL A 4 -16.23 10.14 33.52
C VAL A 4 -15.42 9.40 32.46
N LEU A 5 -14.99 10.12 31.43
CA LEU A 5 -14.03 9.60 30.46
C LEU A 5 -12.75 9.25 31.21
N LYS A 6 -12.49 7.97 31.41
CA LYS A 6 -11.28 7.47 32.01
C LYS A 6 -10.13 7.81 31.06
N ALA A 7 -9.22 8.69 31.47
CA ALA A 7 -7.99 8.95 30.73
C ALA A 7 -7.24 7.62 30.60
N CYS A 8 -6.92 7.22 29.39
CA CYS A 8 -6.12 6.04 29.08
C CYS A 8 -4.80 6.52 28.52
N ASP A 9 -3.70 6.02 29.04
CA ASP A 9 -2.38 6.35 28.50
C ASP A 9 -2.28 5.88 27.04
N LEU A 10 -1.69 6.73 26.19
CA LEU A 10 -1.50 6.40 24.77
C LEU A 10 -0.60 5.18 24.62
N GLU A 11 0.40 5.04 25.50
CA GLU A 11 1.29 3.90 25.53
C GLU A 11 0.57 2.58 25.73
N ASP A 12 -0.48 2.54 26.56
CA ASP A 12 -1.25 1.32 26.79
C ASP A 12 -2.02 0.85 25.54
N ARG A 13 -2.39 1.79 24.67
CA ARG A 13 -3.14 1.51 23.46
C ARG A 13 -2.28 1.32 22.21
N PHE A 14 -1.02 1.78 22.27
CA PHE A 14 -0.15 1.68 21.12
C PHE A 14 0.35 0.24 20.94
N PRO A 15 0.09 -0.40 19.79
CA PRO A 15 0.36 -1.82 19.60
C PRO A 15 1.85 -2.12 19.41
N ILE A 16 2.68 -1.12 19.09
CA ILE A 16 4.10 -1.30 18.84
C ILE A 16 4.87 -1.24 20.16
N LEU A 17 5.65 -2.29 20.43
CA LEU A 17 6.53 -2.37 21.59
C LEU A 17 7.90 -1.75 21.30
N ALA A 18 8.50 -2.12 20.16
CA ALA A 18 9.84 -1.66 19.78
C ALA A 18 10.02 -1.70 18.27
N VAL A 19 10.98 -0.89 17.78
CA VAL A 19 11.47 -0.94 16.40
C VAL A 19 12.97 -1.13 16.48
N GLU A 20 13.44 -2.35 16.24
CA GLU A 20 14.85 -2.73 16.36
C GLU A 20 15.25 -3.66 15.22
N ASN A 21 16.50 -3.58 14.79
CA ASN A 21 17.06 -4.45 13.75
C ASN A 21 16.21 -4.52 12.45
N ASN A 22 15.67 -3.39 12.02
CA ASN A 22 14.75 -3.26 10.88
C ASN A 22 13.44 -4.06 11.02
N CYS A 23 13.08 -4.44 12.22
CA CYS A 23 11.83 -5.13 12.54
C CYS A 23 10.98 -4.28 13.48
N ILE A 24 9.66 -4.37 13.30
CA ILE A 24 8.67 -3.82 14.22
C ILE A 24 8.18 -4.97 15.10
N VAL A 25 8.31 -4.82 16.40
CA VAL A 25 7.83 -5.80 17.38
C VAL A 25 6.57 -5.24 18.04
N SER A 26 5.49 -6.02 18.02
CA SER A 26 4.23 -5.66 18.66
C SER A 26 4.21 -6.11 20.14
N LYS A 27 3.26 -5.56 20.92
CA LYS A 27 3.01 -6.00 22.30
C LYS A 27 2.53 -7.46 22.40
N ASP A 28 1.96 -7.99 21.30
CA ASP A 28 1.53 -9.39 21.19
C ASP A 28 2.67 -10.32 20.75
N ALA A 29 3.91 -9.81 20.69
CA ALA A 29 5.11 -10.51 20.23
C ALA A 29 5.06 -10.89 18.72
N ASP A 30 4.28 -10.18 17.92
CA ASP A 30 4.33 -10.30 16.48
C ASP A 30 5.54 -9.52 15.94
N ILE A 31 6.20 -10.08 14.94
CA ILE A 31 7.35 -9.45 14.30
C ILE A 31 6.98 -9.09 12.88
N THR A 32 7.09 -7.81 12.53
CA THR A 32 6.80 -7.30 11.18
C THR A 32 8.05 -6.73 10.55
N VAL A 33 8.29 -7.11 9.31
CA VAL A 33 9.33 -6.55 8.43
C VAL A 33 8.65 -5.81 7.28
N ALA A 34 9.13 -4.61 6.96
CA ALA A 34 8.61 -3.80 5.86
C ALA A 34 9.63 -3.71 4.72
N PHE A 35 9.15 -3.84 3.50
CA PHE A 35 9.93 -3.68 2.27
C PHE A 35 9.28 -2.63 1.38
N GLU A 36 10.08 -1.78 0.76
CA GLU A 36 9.66 -1.00 -0.39
C GLU A 36 9.89 -1.86 -1.63
N VAL A 37 8.87 -2.00 -2.47
CA VAL A 37 8.90 -2.88 -3.64
C VAL A 37 8.73 -2.03 -4.89
N GLU A 38 9.70 -2.08 -5.77
CA GLU A 38 9.60 -1.49 -7.10
C GLU A 38 8.86 -2.46 -8.01
N LEU A 39 7.69 -2.05 -8.47
CA LEU A 39 6.89 -2.83 -9.41
C LEU A 39 7.17 -2.35 -10.84
N PRO A 40 7.19 -3.26 -11.82
CA PRO A 40 7.33 -2.88 -13.21
C PRO A 40 6.11 -2.07 -13.67
N GLU A 41 6.32 -1.15 -14.60
CA GLU A 41 5.23 -0.39 -15.21
C GLU A 41 4.36 -1.32 -16.06
N LEU A 42 3.07 -1.39 -15.76
CA LEU A 42 2.13 -2.30 -16.44
C LEU A 42 2.04 -2.09 -17.96
N TYR A 43 2.34 -0.87 -18.44
CA TYR A 43 2.28 -0.53 -19.86
C TYR A 43 3.39 -1.18 -20.70
N THR A 44 4.47 -1.60 -20.07
CA THR A 44 5.64 -2.17 -20.75
C THR A 44 5.71 -3.69 -20.63
N VAL A 45 4.86 -4.29 -19.79
CA VAL A 45 4.90 -5.71 -19.46
C VAL A 45 4.04 -6.51 -20.44
N THR A 46 4.63 -7.53 -21.06
CA THR A 46 3.91 -8.49 -21.89
C THR A 46 3.10 -9.47 -21.02
N ALA A 47 2.11 -10.14 -21.61
CA ALA A 47 1.29 -11.15 -20.91
C ALA A 47 2.16 -12.26 -20.28
N VAL A 48 3.20 -12.70 -20.98
CA VAL A 48 4.12 -13.75 -20.50
C VAL A 48 4.93 -13.28 -19.29
N GLU A 49 5.43 -12.06 -19.34
CA GLU A 49 6.16 -11.44 -18.23
C GLU A 49 5.27 -11.23 -17.01
N TYR A 50 4.02 -10.81 -17.24
CA TYR A 50 3.03 -10.68 -16.16
C TYR A 50 2.77 -12.01 -15.47
N GLU A 51 2.57 -13.09 -16.22
CA GLU A 51 2.40 -14.43 -15.64
C GLU A 51 3.65 -14.90 -14.88
N ALA A 52 4.84 -14.58 -15.38
CA ALA A 52 6.10 -14.91 -14.69
C ALA A 52 6.21 -14.16 -13.35
N ILE A 53 5.87 -12.87 -13.33
CA ILE A 53 5.84 -12.06 -12.10
C ILE A 53 4.82 -12.63 -11.12
N HIS A 54 3.60 -12.92 -11.58
CA HIS A 54 2.56 -13.52 -10.76
C HIS A 54 3.00 -14.87 -10.18
N GLY A 55 3.60 -15.73 -11.02
CA GLY A 55 4.16 -17.01 -10.57
C GLY A 55 5.25 -16.86 -9.50
N THR A 56 6.06 -15.81 -9.58
CA THR A 56 7.07 -15.48 -8.57
C THR A 56 6.43 -15.08 -7.25
N TRP A 57 5.38 -14.24 -7.28
CA TRP A 57 4.61 -13.88 -6.09
C TRP A 57 4.00 -15.12 -5.42
N VAL A 58 3.39 -16.01 -6.19
CA VAL A 58 2.80 -17.26 -5.65
C VAL A 58 3.87 -18.12 -5.00
N LYS A 59 5.06 -18.24 -5.59
CA LYS A 59 6.18 -18.98 -5.00
C LYS A 59 6.65 -18.33 -3.69
N ALA A 60 6.81 -17.01 -3.67
CA ALA A 60 7.22 -16.28 -2.47
C ALA A 60 6.22 -16.48 -1.32
N MET A 61 4.91 -16.42 -1.60
CA MET A 61 3.88 -16.67 -0.57
C MET A 61 3.92 -18.09 -0.03
N LYS A 62 4.21 -19.08 -0.87
CA LYS A 62 4.30 -20.50 -0.44
C LYS A 62 5.49 -20.82 0.46
N VAL A 63 6.54 -20.01 0.42
CA VAL A 63 7.74 -20.19 1.27
C VAL A 63 7.53 -19.64 2.68
N LEU A 64 6.54 -18.76 2.86
CA LEU A 64 6.29 -18.16 4.17
C LEU A 64 5.86 -19.24 5.18
N PRO A 65 6.36 -19.16 6.42
CA PRO A 65 5.97 -20.09 7.48
C PRO A 65 4.49 -19.91 7.85
N ASN A 66 3.91 -20.94 8.47
CA ASN A 66 2.55 -20.88 8.98
C ASN A 66 2.37 -19.68 9.93
N TYR A 67 1.17 -19.12 9.98
CA TYR A 67 0.83 -17.92 10.76
C TYR A 67 1.61 -16.67 10.32
N SER A 68 1.92 -16.57 9.04
CA SER A 68 2.42 -15.34 8.44
C SER A 68 1.27 -14.55 7.82
N VAL A 69 1.28 -13.24 8.04
CA VAL A 69 0.36 -12.30 7.41
C VAL A 69 1.15 -11.44 6.44
N VAL A 70 0.63 -11.34 5.23
CA VAL A 70 1.20 -10.47 4.19
C VAL A 70 0.24 -9.32 3.95
N TYR A 71 0.74 -8.10 4.08
CA TYR A 71 -0.02 -6.90 3.81
C TYR A 71 0.70 -6.06 2.75
N LYS A 72 -0.01 -5.75 1.66
CA LYS A 72 0.48 -4.88 0.59
C LYS A 72 -0.22 -3.54 0.68
N GLN A 73 0.55 -2.47 0.59
CA GLN A 73 0.05 -1.11 0.62
C GLN A 73 0.57 -0.33 -0.58
N ASP A 74 -0.34 0.21 -1.36
CA ASP A 74 -0.03 1.05 -2.52
C ASP A 74 -0.35 2.51 -2.17
N TRP A 75 0.64 3.37 -2.34
CA TRP A 75 0.53 4.81 -2.10
C TRP A 75 0.61 5.55 -3.42
N PHE A 76 -0.40 6.35 -3.70
CA PHE A 76 -0.44 7.24 -4.86
C PHE A 76 -0.30 8.67 -4.36
N VAL A 77 0.89 9.23 -4.49
CA VAL A 77 1.22 10.58 -4.01
C VAL A 77 1.29 11.53 -5.20
N LYS A 78 0.59 12.67 -5.09
CA LYS A 78 0.66 13.70 -6.11
C LYS A 78 2.01 14.42 -6.00
N GLU A 79 2.83 14.30 -7.02
CA GLU A 79 4.14 14.92 -7.13
C GLU A 79 4.21 15.81 -8.37
N THR A 80 5.15 16.76 -8.36
CA THR A 80 5.50 17.58 -9.53
C THR A 80 6.94 17.28 -9.90
N TYR A 81 7.20 17.19 -11.19
CA TYR A 81 8.56 17.01 -11.67
C TYR A 81 9.41 18.25 -11.30
N ARG A 82 10.56 18.00 -10.69
CA ARG A 82 11.56 19.03 -10.41
C ARG A 82 12.81 18.68 -11.21
N PRO A 83 13.20 19.51 -12.20
CA PRO A 83 14.39 19.26 -12.96
C PRO A 83 15.63 19.27 -12.04
N LYS A 84 16.49 18.27 -12.18
CA LYS A 84 17.73 18.16 -11.41
C LYS A 84 18.84 19.07 -11.96
N THR A 85 18.62 19.68 -13.11
CA THR A 85 19.66 20.39 -13.86
C THR A 85 19.74 21.86 -13.47
N GLY A 86 20.81 22.20 -12.76
CA GLY A 86 21.24 23.59 -12.61
C GLY A 86 22.29 23.91 -13.65
N GLY A 87 22.05 24.84 -14.55
CA GLY A 87 23.09 25.69 -15.08
C GLY A 87 23.75 25.35 -16.40
N GLU A 88 23.39 24.30 -17.13
CA GLU A 88 23.85 24.15 -18.52
C GLU A 88 22.89 24.86 -19.48
N GLU A 89 23.43 25.45 -20.56
CA GLU A 89 22.62 26.06 -21.63
C GLU A 89 21.74 25.00 -22.28
N GLN A 90 20.51 24.93 -21.82
CA GLN A 90 19.53 23.99 -22.36
C GLN A 90 19.03 24.47 -23.72
N SER A 91 18.89 23.56 -24.67
CA SER A 91 18.25 23.82 -25.95
C SER A 91 16.80 24.27 -25.73
N PHE A 92 16.23 25.01 -26.69
CA PHE A 92 14.83 25.43 -26.65
C PHE A 92 13.88 24.25 -26.44
N LEU A 93 14.16 23.13 -27.10
CA LEU A 93 13.35 21.91 -27.00
C LEU A 93 13.40 21.32 -25.58
N ALA A 94 14.60 21.25 -24.98
CA ALA A 94 14.79 20.75 -23.61
C ALA A 94 14.03 21.62 -22.60
N ARG A 95 14.11 22.95 -22.71
CA ARG A 95 13.35 23.87 -21.84
C ARG A 95 11.83 23.71 -21.98
N SER A 96 11.33 23.54 -23.22
CA SER A 96 9.92 23.34 -23.46
C SER A 96 9.42 22.03 -22.87
N TYR A 97 10.23 20.98 -22.95
CA TYR A 97 9.95 19.67 -22.38
C TYR A 97 9.91 19.72 -20.85
N GLU A 98 10.92 20.29 -20.21
CA GLU A 98 10.96 20.47 -18.77
C GLU A 98 9.79 21.29 -18.24
N ARG A 99 9.46 22.39 -18.92
CA ARG A 99 8.31 23.21 -18.58
C ARG A 99 7.02 22.41 -18.63
N HIS A 100 6.82 21.59 -19.66
CA HIS A 100 5.64 20.77 -19.83
C HIS A 100 5.45 19.78 -18.66
N PHE A 101 6.52 19.14 -18.21
CA PHE A 101 6.47 18.21 -17.08
C PHE A 101 6.42 18.88 -15.73
N ASN A 102 7.02 20.06 -15.57
CA ASN A 102 7.01 20.81 -14.32
C ASN A 102 5.63 21.41 -14.01
N GLU A 103 4.89 21.81 -15.04
CA GLU A 103 3.54 22.39 -14.88
C GLU A 103 2.46 21.32 -14.60
N ARG A 104 2.75 20.05 -14.82
CA ARG A 104 1.78 18.96 -14.68
C ARG A 104 2.08 18.07 -13.50
N PRO A 105 1.18 18.02 -12.51
CA PRO A 105 1.33 17.04 -11.44
C PRO A 105 1.04 15.64 -11.97
N PHE A 106 1.78 14.66 -11.46
CA PHE A 106 1.57 13.25 -11.72
C PHE A 106 1.37 12.49 -10.41
N LEU A 107 0.83 11.28 -10.49
CA LEU A 107 0.71 10.39 -9.35
C LEU A 107 1.94 9.48 -9.32
N ASN A 108 2.77 9.68 -8.31
CA ASN A 108 3.87 8.76 -8.03
C ASN A 108 3.33 7.57 -7.22
N HIS A 109 3.61 6.37 -7.70
CA HIS A 109 3.20 5.13 -7.06
C HIS A 109 4.35 4.54 -6.25
N ARG A 110 4.11 4.27 -4.98
CA ARG A 110 5.02 3.55 -4.09
C ARG A 110 4.31 2.34 -3.53
N CYS A 111 4.97 1.21 -3.57
CA CYS A 111 4.44 -0.04 -3.06
C CYS A 111 5.24 -0.50 -1.84
N TYR A 112 4.53 -0.78 -0.76
CA TYR A 112 5.11 -1.34 0.46
C TYR A 112 4.53 -2.70 0.75
N LEU A 113 5.39 -3.63 1.14
CA LEU A 113 5.04 -4.98 1.53
C LEU A 113 5.44 -5.21 2.98
N TYR A 114 4.47 -5.59 3.79
CA TYR A 114 4.69 -5.93 5.19
C TYR A 114 4.50 -7.42 5.39
N LEU A 115 5.51 -8.06 5.98
CA LEU A 115 5.47 -9.46 6.34
C LEU A 115 5.44 -9.55 7.86
N THR A 116 4.35 -10.03 8.41
CA THR A 116 4.19 -10.19 9.85
C THR A 116 4.18 -11.66 10.19
N LYS A 117 5.10 -12.07 11.05
CA LYS A 117 5.09 -13.39 11.68
C LYS A 117 4.38 -13.28 13.02
N THR A 118 3.27 -13.96 13.17
CA THR A 118 2.52 -14.00 14.42
C THR A 118 2.85 -15.25 15.20
N THR A 119 2.80 -15.14 16.53
CA THR A 119 3.03 -16.26 17.46
C THR A 119 1.75 -17.03 17.73
N ARG A 120 0.58 -16.49 17.38
CA ARG A 120 -0.75 -17.05 17.64
C ARG A 120 -1.57 -17.15 16.37
N GLU A 121 -2.51 -18.11 16.34
CA GLU A 121 -3.62 -18.07 15.40
C GLU A 121 -4.48 -16.85 15.68
N HIS A 122 -4.27 -15.78 14.92
CA HIS A 122 -5.25 -14.69 14.90
C HIS A 122 -6.39 -15.11 13.96
N PRO A 123 -7.62 -15.24 14.46
CA PRO A 123 -8.76 -15.34 13.57
C PRO A 123 -8.78 -14.05 12.76
N LEU A 124 -8.59 -14.16 11.43
CA LEU A 124 -8.76 -13.02 10.52
C LEU A 124 -10.09 -12.33 10.82
N PRO A 125 -10.11 -11.02 11.04
CA PRO A 125 -11.38 -10.30 11.16
C PRO A 125 -12.18 -10.66 9.90
N ARG A 126 -13.36 -11.28 10.09
CA ARG A 126 -14.27 -11.50 8.98
C ARG A 126 -14.60 -10.12 8.44
N LEU A 127 -14.11 -9.83 7.24
CA LEU A 127 -14.61 -8.68 6.49
C LEU A 127 -16.14 -8.78 6.50
N PRO A 128 -16.87 -7.74 6.90
CA PRO A 128 -18.33 -7.75 6.80
C PRO A 128 -18.63 -8.11 5.34
N ALA A 129 -19.42 -9.18 5.16
CA ALA A 129 -19.89 -9.57 3.84
C ALA A 129 -20.45 -8.31 3.18
N ALA A 130 -19.95 -8.02 1.97
CA ALA A 130 -20.48 -6.89 1.21
C ALA A 130 -21.99 -7.05 1.19
N GLN A 131 -22.67 -6.12 1.84
CA GLN A 131 -24.13 -6.06 1.85
C GLN A 131 -24.52 -5.87 0.40
N GLY A 132 -24.98 -6.95 -0.24
CA GLY A 132 -25.48 -6.90 -1.61
C GLY A 132 -26.53 -5.81 -1.66
N ASP A 133 -26.28 -4.79 -2.45
CA ASP A 133 -27.22 -3.72 -2.77
C ASP A 133 -28.41 -4.33 -3.51
N ASN A 134 -29.38 -4.83 -2.75
CA ASN A 134 -30.69 -5.25 -3.25
C ASN A 134 -31.48 -4.01 -3.65
N ARG A 135 -31.00 -3.25 -4.61
CA ARG A 135 -31.85 -2.33 -5.37
C ARG A 135 -32.73 -3.15 -6.30
N GLN A 136 -33.83 -3.59 -5.72
CA GLN A 136 -34.99 -4.05 -6.44
C GLN A 136 -35.45 -2.91 -7.36
N GLY A 137 -35.20 -3.10 -8.67
CA GLY A 137 -35.61 -2.15 -9.69
C GLY A 137 -37.13 -1.96 -9.66
N ASP A 138 -37.55 -0.80 -9.19
CA ASP A 138 -38.92 -0.35 -9.27
C ASP A 138 -39.15 0.07 -10.72
N GLY A 139 -39.87 -0.80 -11.45
CA GLY A 139 -40.25 -0.61 -12.83
C GLY A 139 -41.28 0.52 -12.95
N GLY A 140 -40.83 1.76 -13.03
CA GLY A 140 -41.63 2.90 -13.41
C GLY A 140 -41.96 2.83 -14.92
N ALA A 141 -43.18 2.40 -15.23
CA ALA A 141 -43.80 2.58 -16.55
C ALA A 141 -43.97 4.08 -16.80
N PHE A 142 -43.42 4.55 -17.92
CA PHE A 142 -43.77 5.87 -18.46
C PHE A 142 -45.03 5.76 -19.33
N PRO A 143 -45.89 6.77 -19.29
CA PRO A 143 -47.05 6.90 -20.15
C PRO A 143 -46.70 7.30 -21.59
#